data_e5b9af2993bd663c4e8e2175ac4f63ae
#
_entry.id   e5b9af2993bd663c4e8e2175ac4f63ae
#
_cell.length_a   1.000
_cell.length_b   1.000
_cell.length_c   1.000
_cell.angle_alpha   90.00
_cell.angle_beta   90.00
_cell.angle_gamma   90.00
#
_symmetry.space_group_name_H-M   'P 1'
#
loop_
_entity.id
_entity.type
_entity.pdbx_description
1 polymer ?
#
loop_
_entity_poly.entity_id
_entity_poly.type
_entity_poly.pdbx_seq_one_letter_code
_entity_poly.pdbx_strand_id
1 'polypeptide(L)'
;MRMIVISTGMRPELRRINWFPAAVFLATIIGCHNPPGSPPMPEGTRFVPRAAWGAHAPVLPMTKHVPNRLTIHHTATIQNPARTVEAKMAGLQAFSQRDDSLAGGKKKPPWADIPYHYYVAVDGAVAEGREWSYVGDTNTEYNPAGHLLVVVEGNFEADTLTSAQRSTIDALIPALARHFHIAASALGGHRDFANTQCPGRTLYAEIPRLRALITQGR
;
A
#
# COMPACT_ATOMS: atom_id res chain seq x y z
N MET A 1 -36.68 -49.46 -80.29
CA MET A 1 -35.37 -49.13 -79.86
C MET A 1 -35.39 -47.66 -79.37
N ARG A 2 -35.54 -47.44 -78.12
CA ARG A 2 -35.73 -46.07 -77.53
C ARG A 2 -34.42 -45.61 -76.91
N MET A 3 -33.95 -44.47 -77.34
CA MET A 3 -32.78 -43.77 -76.86
C MET A 3 -33.17 -42.95 -75.62
N ILE A 4 -32.46 -43.17 -74.49
CA ILE A 4 -32.65 -42.40 -73.26
C ILE A 4 -31.53 -41.35 -73.21
N VAL A 5 -31.92 -40.08 -73.17
CA VAL A 5 -31.06 -38.96 -72.98
C VAL A 5 -30.98 -38.66 -71.49
N ILE A 6 -29.81 -38.77 -70.90
CA ILE A 6 -29.57 -38.39 -69.51
C ILE A 6 -29.04 -36.95 -69.46
N SER A 7 -29.82 -36.05 -68.90
CA SER A 7 -29.46 -34.66 -68.62
C SER A 7 -28.72 -34.57 -67.28
N THR A 8 -27.45 -34.15 -67.32
CA THR A 8 -26.67 -33.85 -66.12
C THR A 8 -26.89 -32.39 -65.70
N GLY A 9 -27.71 -32.22 -64.67
CA GLY A 9 -27.89 -30.89 -64.04
C GLY A 9 -26.73 -30.57 -63.06
N MET A 10 -25.95 -29.58 -63.41
CA MET A 10 -24.91 -29.02 -62.55
C MET A 10 -25.59 -28.06 -61.57
N ARG A 11 -25.53 -28.35 -60.26
CA ARG A 11 -25.99 -27.43 -59.19
C ARG A 11 -24.82 -26.50 -58.79
N PRO A 12 -25.00 -25.20 -58.66
CA PRO A 12 -23.98 -24.32 -58.15
C PRO A 12 -23.85 -24.49 -56.65
N GLU A 13 -22.63 -24.78 -56.14
CA GLU A 13 -22.28 -24.76 -54.74
C GLU A 13 -22.25 -23.33 -54.22
N LEU A 14 -23.16 -23.02 -53.32
CA LEU A 14 -23.17 -21.79 -52.56
C LEU A 14 -22.06 -21.86 -51.46
N ARG A 15 -20.96 -21.18 -51.72
CA ARG A 15 -19.92 -20.95 -50.73
C ARG A 15 -20.52 -20.16 -49.58
N ARG A 16 -20.64 -20.79 -48.38
CA ARG A 16 -20.96 -20.12 -47.11
C ARG A 16 -19.76 -19.28 -46.69
N ILE A 17 -19.88 -17.96 -46.76
CA ILE A 17 -18.98 -17.02 -46.17
C ILE A 17 -19.21 -17.05 -44.65
N ASN A 18 -18.31 -17.69 -43.92
CA ASN A 18 -18.31 -17.64 -42.46
C ASN A 18 -17.83 -16.24 -41.99
N TRP A 19 -18.78 -15.42 -41.59
CA TRP A 19 -18.48 -14.20 -40.85
C TRP A 19 -18.14 -14.58 -39.42
N PHE A 20 -16.84 -14.57 -39.07
CA PHE A 20 -16.44 -14.56 -37.67
C PHE A 20 -16.57 -13.12 -37.18
N PRO A 21 -17.37 -12.85 -36.14
CA PRO A 21 -17.37 -11.55 -35.54
C PRO A 21 -15.98 -11.35 -34.89
N ALA A 22 -15.24 -10.33 -35.30
CA ALA A 22 -14.03 -9.89 -34.63
C ALA A 22 -14.44 -9.45 -33.21
N ALA A 23 -14.09 -10.25 -32.22
CA ALA A 23 -14.22 -9.87 -30.82
C ALA A 23 -13.26 -8.73 -30.56
N VAL A 24 -13.77 -7.50 -30.53
CA VAL A 24 -13.03 -6.34 -30.05
C VAL A 24 -12.85 -6.53 -28.55
N PHE A 25 -11.67 -7.00 -28.14
CA PHE A 25 -11.25 -6.94 -26.74
C PHE A 25 -11.04 -5.47 -26.38
N LEU A 26 -12.05 -4.88 -25.77
CA LEU A 26 -11.90 -3.60 -25.08
C LEU A 26 -11.00 -3.86 -23.86
N ALA A 27 -9.71 -3.60 -23.98
CA ALA A 27 -8.81 -3.57 -22.84
C ALA A 27 -9.26 -2.40 -21.94
N THR A 28 -10.04 -2.69 -20.92
CA THR A 28 -10.30 -1.75 -19.85
C THR A 28 -8.96 -1.47 -19.17
N ILE A 29 -8.38 -0.31 -19.45
CA ILE A 29 -7.30 0.25 -18.66
C ILE A 29 -7.92 0.50 -17.28
N ILE A 30 -7.70 -0.41 -16.34
CA ILE A 30 -7.96 -0.18 -14.92
C ILE A 30 -6.94 0.86 -14.50
N GLY A 31 -7.27 2.13 -14.72
CA GLY A 31 -6.53 3.23 -14.13
C GLY A 31 -6.58 3.05 -12.61
N CYS A 32 -5.42 3.05 -11.97
CA CYS A 32 -5.31 3.09 -10.51
C CYS A 32 -6.01 4.38 -10.03
N HIS A 33 -7.31 4.30 -9.73
CA HIS A 33 -8.04 5.40 -9.12
C HIS A 33 -7.65 5.44 -7.65
N ASN A 34 -6.79 6.39 -7.30
CA ASN A 34 -6.66 6.78 -5.90
C ASN A 34 -8.01 7.33 -5.43
N PRO A 35 -8.46 6.99 -4.21
CA PRO A 35 -9.67 7.58 -3.64
C PRO A 35 -9.60 9.11 -3.71
N PRO A 36 -10.72 9.83 -3.89
CA PRO A 36 -10.73 11.28 -3.86
C PRO A 36 -10.05 11.79 -2.58
N GLY A 37 -9.06 12.68 -2.73
CA GLY A 37 -8.30 13.22 -1.60
C GLY A 37 -7.05 12.41 -1.20
N SER A 38 -6.73 11.31 -1.89
CA SER A 38 -5.45 10.62 -1.66
C SER A 38 -4.27 11.47 -2.12
N PRO A 39 -3.17 11.52 -1.35
CA PRO A 39 -1.98 12.26 -1.75
C PRO A 39 -1.39 11.66 -3.03
N PRO A 40 -0.92 12.51 -3.96
CA PRO A 40 -0.17 12.02 -5.11
C PRO A 40 1.14 11.40 -4.63
N MET A 41 1.47 10.23 -5.16
CA MET A 41 2.76 9.61 -4.89
C MET A 41 3.88 10.35 -5.63
N PRO A 42 5.07 10.50 -5.04
CA PRO A 42 6.23 11.07 -5.72
C PRO A 42 6.52 10.34 -7.03
N GLU A 43 7.00 11.09 -8.02
CA GLU A 43 7.39 10.53 -9.31
C GLU A 43 8.42 9.40 -9.14
N GLY A 44 8.30 8.35 -9.93
CA GLY A 44 9.17 7.16 -9.86
C GLY A 44 8.88 6.21 -8.69
N THR A 45 7.93 6.54 -7.79
CA THR A 45 7.55 5.65 -6.70
C THR A 45 6.69 4.50 -7.22
N ARG A 46 7.12 3.24 -6.99
CA ARG A 46 6.23 2.09 -7.19
C ARG A 46 5.17 2.09 -6.09
N PHE A 47 3.95 2.46 -6.45
CA PHE A 47 2.81 2.46 -5.54
C PHE A 47 1.97 1.20 -5.71
N VAL A 48 1.61 0.56 -4.60
CA VAL A 48 0.79 -0.65 -4.52
C VAL A 48 -0.49 -0.34 -3.77
N PRO A 49 -1.59 -0.02 -4.49
CA PRO A 49 -2.87 0.31 -3.85
C PRO A 49 -3.49 -0.92 -3.19
N ARG A 50 -4.44 -0.71 -2.29
CA ARG A 50 -5.16 -1.76 -1.55
C ARG A 50 -5.69 -2.88 -2.46
N ALA A 51 -6.26 -2.52 -3.60
CA ALA A 51 -6.79 -3.49 -4.56
C ALA A 51 -5.70 -4.42 -5.15
N ALA A 52 -4.46 -3.93 -5.30
CA ALA A 52 -3.37 -4.71 -5.90
C ALA A 52 -2.84 -5.81 -4.98
N TRP A 53 -2.95 -5.65 -3.65
CA TRP A 53 -2.54 -6.69 -2.70
C TRP A 53 -3.72 -7.48 -2.10
N GLY A 54 -4.94 -7.29 -2.63
CA GLY A 54 -6.12 -8.06 -2.24
C GLY A 54 -6.66 -7.73 -0.85
N ALA A 55 -6.66 -6.44 -0.49
CA ALA A 55 -7.16 -5.99 0.81
C ALA A 55 -8.60 -6.42 1.08
N HIS A 56 -8.84 -6.96 2.26
CA HIS A 56 -10.18 -7.22 2.77
C HIS A 56 -10.82 -5.98 3.40
N ALA A 57 -12.12 -6.04 3.61
CA ALA A 57 -12.83 -5.01 4.35
C ALA A 57 -12.37 -4.96 5.83
N PRO A 58 -12.49 -3.81 6.50
CA PRO A 58 -12.30 -3.71 7.94
C PRO A 58 -13.25 -4.66 8.69
N VAL A 59 -12.75 -5.28 9.77
CA VAL A 59 -13.53 -6.24 10.58
C VAL A 59 -14.22 -5.57 11.78
N LEU A 60 -13.89 -4.31 12.07
CA LEU A 60 -14.46 -3.49 13.12
C LEU A 60 -14.75 -2.07 12.60
N PRO A 61 -15.65 -1.32 13.27
CA PRO A 61 -15.87 0.09 12.95
C PRO A 61 -14.58 0.90 13.07
N MET A 62 -14.39 1.89 12.18
CA MET A 62 -13.24 2.79 12.18
C MET A 62 -13.70 4.23 12.42
N THR A 63 -12.92 5.00 13.18
CA THR A 63 -13.14 6.41 13.45
C THR A 63 -12.45 7.27 12.41
N LYS A 64 -13.15 8.23 11.81
CA LYS A 64 -12.53 9.19 10.87
C LYS A 64 -11.70 10.23 11.61
N HIS A 65 -10.65 10.72 10.95
CA HIS A 65 -9.84 11.84 11.42
C HIS A 65 -9.30 12.68 10.25
N VAL A 66 -8.66 13.77 10.59
CA VAL A 66 -7.86 14.57 9.67
C VAL A 66 -6.42 14.53 10.19
N PRO A 67 -5.45 14.04 9.40
CA PRO A 67 -4.05 14.02 9.79
C PRO A 67 -3.49 15.43 10.01
N ASN A 68 -2.79 15.63 11.11
CA ASN A 68 -2.08 16.89 11.44
C ASN A 68 -0.64 16.66 11.92
N ARG A 69 -0.20 15.40 11.95
CA ARG A 69 1.18 14.97 12.23
C ARG A 69 1.56 13.71 11.47
N LEU A 70 2.85 13.52 11.27
CA LEU A 70 3.42 12.30 10.68
C LEU A 70 4.14 11.50 11.76
N THR A 71 3.92 10.19 11.80
CA THR A 71 4.60 9.31 12.74
C THR A 71 5.23 8.15 12.00
N ILE A 72 6.54 8.02 12.19
CA ILE A 72 7.35 6.96 11.58
C ILE A 72 7.37 5.75 12.53
N HIS A 73 7.13 4.59 11.94
CA HIS A 73 7.20 3.30 12.59
C HIS A 73 8.16 2.37 11.86
N HIS A 74 8.53 1.27 12.50
CA HIS A 74 9.14 0.11 11.86
C HIS A 74 8.27 -1.13 12.06
N THR A 75 8.48 -2.16 11.21
CA THR A 75 7.78 -3.44 11.39
C THR A 75 8.33 -4.25 12.58
N ALA A 76 9.50 -3.89 13.08
CA ALA A 76 10.26 -4.65 14.10
C ALA A 76 10.56 -6.11 13.69
N THR A 77 10.45 -6.43 12.40
CA THR A 77 10.83 -7.72 11.80
C THR A 77 12.02 -7.53 10.88
N ILE A 78 12.86 -8.56 10.74
CA ILE A 78 14.01 -8.52 9.82
C ILE A 78 13.51 -8.24 8.38
N GLN A 79 14.25 -7.40 7.65
CA GLN A 79 14.01 -7.13 6.24
C GLN A 79 13.96 -8.42 5.42
N ASN A 80 12.96 -8.58 4.57
CA ASN A 80 12.79 -9.79 3.76
C ASN A 80 12.60 -9.43 2.27
N PRO A 81 13.69 -9.31 1.50
CA PRO A 81 13.61 -8.99 0.07
C PRO A 81 13.03 -10.13 -0.79
N ALA A 82 12.99 -11.36 -0.27
CA ALA A 82 12.48 -12.52 -1.02
C ALA A 82 10.94 -12.58 -1.07
N ARG A 83 10.24 -11.83 -0.20
CA ARG A 83 8.77 -11.79 -0.16
C ARG A 83 8.27 -10.54 -0.86
N THR A 84 7.25 -10.67 -1.71
CA THR A 84 6.63 -9.51 -2.41
C THR A 84 5.93 -8.59 -1.42
N VAL A 85 5.81 -7.31 -1.76
CA VAL A 85 5.12 -6.32 -0.91
C VAL A 85 3.64 -6.68 -0.76
N GLU A 86 3.01 -7.19 -1.81
CA GLU A 86 1.61 -7.63 -1.81
C GLU A 86 1.40 -8.75 -0.77
N ALA A 87 2.27 -9.76 -0.78
CA ALA A 87 2.20 -10.86 0.19
C ALA A 87 2.49 -10.38 1.63
N LYS A 88 3.35 -9.39 1.82
CA LYS A 88 3.61 -8.76 3.13
C LYS A 88 2.38 -8.02 3.64
N MET A 89 1.73 -7.23 2.77
CA MET A 89 0.53 -6.48 3.13
C MET A 89 -0.65 -7.39 3.48
N ALA A 90 -0.89 -8.43 2.67
CA ALA A 90 -1.93 -9.42 2.97
C ALA A 90 -1.66 -10.12 4.31
N GLY A 91 -0.40 -10.51 4.57
CA GLY A 91 -0.01 -11.10 5.86
C GLY A 91 -0.16 -10.15 7.05
N LEU A 92 0.19 -8.86 6.86
CA LEU A 92 0.03 -7.83 7.88
C LEU A 92 -1.44 -7.59 8.20
N GLN A 93 -2.33 -7.54 7.20
CA GLN A 93 -3.77 -7.42 7.43
C GLN A 93 -4.34 -8.63 8.17
N ALA A 94 -3.98 -9.84 7.73
CA ALA A 94 -4.43 -11.06 8.41
C ALA A 94 -3.98 -11.13 9.88
N PHE A 95 -2.74 -10.68 10.18
CA PHE A 95 -2.27 -10.53 11.56
C PHE A 95 -3.04 -9.45 12.31
N SER A 96 -3.31 -8.32 11.68
CA SER A 96 -3.97 -7.18 12.32
C SER A 96 -5.40 -7.51 12.74
N GLN A 97 -6.14 -8.22 11.90
CA GLN A 97 -7.58 -8.47 12.06
C GLN A 97 -7.93 -9.66 12.97
N ARG A 98 -6.96 -10.31 13.62
CA ARG A 98 -7.20 -11.41 14.54
C ARG A 98 -6.62 -11.15 15.92
N ASP A 99 -7.10 -11.91 16.92
CA ASP A 99 -6.42 -12.03 18.20
C ASP A 99 -5.03 -12.64 17.99
N ASP A 100 -4.01 -12.07 18.60
CA ASP A 100 -2.64 -12.55 18.51
C ASP A 100 -1.82 -12.16 19.74
N SER A 101 -0.53 -12.48 19.72
CA SER A 101 0.43 -12.05 20.73
C SER A 101 1.57 -11.30 20.06
N LEU A 102 1.90 -10.14 20.60
CA LEU A 102 3.09 -9.37 20.19
C LEU A 102 4.37 -10.00 20.76
N ALA A 103 5.51 -9.52 20.29
CA ALA A 103 6.80 -9.83 20.92
C ALA A 103 6.73 -9.54 22.43
N GLY A 104 7.28 -10.47 23.23
CA GLY A 104 7.17 -10.40 24.69
C GLY A 104 5.86 -10.94 25.30
N GLY A 105 4.97 -11.53 24.47
CA GLY A 105 3.77 -12.23 24.94
C GLY A 105 2.58 -11.30 25.26
N LYS A 106 2.67 -10.00 25.04
CA LYS A 106 1.55 -9.06 25.22
C LYS A 106 0.41 -9.42 24.25
N LYS A 107 -0.79 -9.64 24.78
CA LYS A 107 -1.97 -9.92 23.95
C LYS A 107 -2.36 -8.71 23.13
N LYS A 108 -2.74 -8.96 21.88
CA LYS A 108 -3.26 -8.00 20.91
C LYS A 108 -4.69 -8.40 20.56
N PRO A 109 -5.70 -7.56 20.84
CA PRO A 109 -7.04 -7.78 20.30
C PRO A 109 -7.04 -7.58 18.77
N PRO A 110 -8.11 -8.01 18.07
CA PRO A 110 -8.30 -7.66 16.68
C PRO A 110 -8.29 -6.14 16.49
N TRP A 111 -7.59 -5.66 15.47
CA TRP A 111 -7.70 -4.30 14.96
C TRP A 111 -8.67 -4.28 13.77
N ALA A 112 -9.26 -3.13 13.50
CA ALA A 112 -10.18 -2.99 12.37
C ALA A 112 -9.53 -3.37 11.03
N ASP A 113 -8.28 -2.96 10.84
CA ASP A 113 -7.49 -3.14 9.61
C ASP A 113 -6.00 -3.02 9.96
N ILE A 114 -5.12 -3.00 8.94
CA ILE A 114 -3.71 -2.63 9.11
C ILE A 114 -3.62 -1.33 9.91
N PRO A 115 -2.75 -1.23 10.93
CA PRO A 115 -2.69 -0.05 11.78
C PRO A 115 -2.05 1.18 11.10
N TYR A 116 -1.33 0.98 9.98
CA TYR A 116 -0.56 2.00 9.27
C TYR A 116 -1.25 2.44 7.97
N HIS A 117 -1.03 3.70 7.56
CA HIS A 117 -1.57 4.24 6.32
C HIS A 117 -0.69 3.93 5.11
N TYR A 118 0.63 4.00 5.29
CA TYR A 118 1.61 3.68 4.24
C TYR A 118 2.69 2.74 4.76
N TYR A 119 3.05 1.78 3.92
CA TYR A 119 4.12 0.81 4.17
C TYR A 119 5.22 1.01 3.15
N VAL A 120 6.48 1.17 3.59
CA VAL A 120 7.66 1.29 2.74
C VAL A 120 8.42 -0.02 2.79
N ALA A 121 8.41 -0.77 1.68
CA ALA A 121 9.08 -2.06 1.55
C ALA A 121 10.60 -1.92 1.38
N VAL A 122 11.36 -3.01 1.54
CA VAL A 122 12.83 -3.03 1.41
C VAL A 122 13.33 -2.58 0.03
N ASP A 123 12.54 -2.80 -1.03
CA ASP A 123 12.82 -2.38 -2.41
C ASP A 123 12.36 -0.94 -2.70
N GLY A 124 11.87 -0.23 -1.70
CA GLY A 124 11.40 1.14 -1.83
C GLY A 124 9.96 1.27 -2.33
N ALA A 125 9.24 0.19 -2.61
CA ALA A 125 7.83 0.29 -2.96
C ALA A 125 7.02 0.85 -1.78
N VAL A 126 6.00 1.66 -2.11
CA VAL A 126 5.04 2.18 -1.12
C VAL A 126 3.72 1.43 -1.30
N ALA A 127 3.28 0.73 -0.26
CA ALA A 127 1.96 0.12 -0.27
C ALA A 127 0.97 0.91 0.57
N GLU A 128 -0.26 1.02 0.03
CA GLU A 128 -1.39 1.57 0.77
C GLU A 128 -1.87 0.56 1.81
N GLY A 129 -1.85 0.98 3.07
CA GLY A 129 -2.39 0.22 4.19
C GLY A 129 -3.85 0.58 4.48
N ARG A 130 -4.14 1.10 5.68
CA ARG A 130 -5.44 1.67 6.02
C ARG A 130 -5.67 2.96 5.24
N GLU A 131 -6.90 3.22 4.83
CA GLU A 131 -7.26 4.52 4.26
C GLU A 131 -6.92 5.65 5.25
N TRP A 132 -6.22 6.67 4.75
CA TRP A 132 -5.65 7.75 5.56
C TRP A 132 -6.67 8.56 6.37
N SER A 133 -7.94 8.58 5.97
CA SER A 133 -9.02 9.28 6.65
C SER A 133 -9.51 8.60 7.92
N TYR A 134 -9.00 7.40 8.25
CA TYR A 134 -9.36 6.67 9.47
C TYR A 134 -8.18 6.55 10.42
N VAL A 135 -8.47 6.73 11.69
CA VAL A 135 -7.49 6.58 12.79
C VAL A 135 -6.84 5.20 12.74
N GLY A 136 -5.52 5.13 12.87
CA GLY A 136 -4.78 3.88 12.97
C GLY A 136 -5.03 3.16 14.31
N ASP A 137 -4.47 1.95 14.44
CA ASP A 137 -4.50 1.20 15.71
C ASP A 137 -3.11 1.17 16.36
N THR A 138 -3.06 0.95 17.66
CA THR A 138 -1.84 0.81 18.45
C THR A 138 -2.02 -0.11 19.63
N ASN A 139 -0.95 -0.74 20.10
CA ASN A 139 -0.88 -1.45 21.38
C ASN A 139 -0.10 -0.69 22.44
N THR A 140 0.15 0.59 22.22
CA THR A 140 0.81 1.50 23.16
C THR A 140 -0.17 2.55 23.66
N GLU A 141 0.25 3.35 24.60
CA GLU A 141 -0.64 4.22 25.42
C GLU A 141 -0.90 5.59 24.79
N TYR A 142 -0.58 5.80 23.50
CA TYR A 142 -0.93 7.05 22.84
C TYR A 142 -2.21 6.95 22.01
N ASN A 143 -2.88 8.08 21.81
CA ASN A 143 -4.02 8.17 20.92
C ASN A 143 -3.53 8.44 19.48
N PRO A 144 -3.74 7.52 18.50
CA PRO A 144 -3.31 7.72 17.11
C PRO A 144 -4.20 8.69 16.31
N ALA A 145 -5.23 9.29 16.87
CA ALA A 145 -6.02 10.29 16.19
C ALA A 145 -5.18 11.49 15.76
N GLY A 146 -5.30 11.92 14.51
CA GLY A 146 -4.49 12.98 13.91
C GLY A 146 -3.11 12.52 13.40
N HIS A 147 -2.72 11.26 13.61
CA HIS A 147 -1.44 10.75 13.14
C HIS A 147 -1.57 10.08 11.77
N LEU A 148 -0.82 10.56 10.77
CA LEU A 148 -0.56 9.84 9.54
C LEU A 148 0.60 8.88 9.78
N LEU A 149 0.32 7.58 9.77
CA LEU A 149 1.25 6.54 10.20
C LEU A 149 1.97 5.94 8.99
N VAL A 150 3.30 6.08 8.94
CA VAL A 150 4.17 5.50 7.92
C VAL A 150 5.05 4.45 8.57
N VAL A 151 4.94 3.19 8.14
CA VAL A 151 5.78 2.10 8.62
C VAL A 151 6.84 1.73 7.59
N VAL A 152 8.08 1.59 8.02
CA VAL A 152 9.19 1.13 7.18
C VAL A 152 9.55 -0.31 7.56
N GLU A 153 9.69 -1.17 6.56
CA GLU A 153 10.02 -2.57 6.75
C GLU A 153 11.44 -2.75 7.28
N GLY A 154 11.56 -3.39 8.43
CA GLY A 154 12.83 -3.70 9.06
C GLY A 154 12.75 -3.68 10.58
N ASN A 155 13.76 -4.23 11.25
CA ASN A 155 14.02 -4.03 12.66
C ASN A 155 15.17 -3.04 12.83
N PHE A 156 14.88 -1.76 12.88
CA PHE A 156 15.89 -0.70 12.90
C PHE A 156 16.59 -0.51 14.26
N GLU A 157 16.46 -1.44 15.17
CA GLU A 157 17.44 -1.64 16.25
C GLU A 157 18.69 -2.39 15.75
N ALA A 158 18.56 -3.23 14.72
CA ALA A 158 19.62 -4.02 14.11
C ALA A 158 19.87 -3.67 12.63
N ASP A 159 18.79 -3.44 11.87
CA ASP A 159 18.85 -3.11 10.44
C ASP A 159 19.24 -1.64 10.19
N THR A 160 19.62 -1.36 8.94
CA THR A 160 19.76 0.00 8.40
C THR A 160 18.82 0.15 7.20
N LEU A 161 18.48 1.40 6.86
CA LEU A 161 17.73 1.68 5.63
C LEU A 161 18.50 1.18 4.41
N THR A 162 17.81 0.46 3.52
CA THR A 162 18.33 0.24 2.16
C THR A 162 18.40 1.58 1.42
N SER A 163 19.20 1.64 0.36
CA SER A 163 19.25 2.84 -0.50
C SER A 163 17.89 3.15 -1.10
N ALA A 164 17.12 2.12 -1.47
CA ALA A 164 15.77 2.25 -2.01
C ALA A 164 14.80 2.81 -0.96
N GLN A 165 14.79 2.27 0.27
CA GLN A 165 13.97 2.80 1.35
C GLN A 165 14.31 4.27 1.66
N ARG A 166 15.62 4.60 1.74
CA ARG A 166 16.08 5.96 1.97
C ARG A 166 15.55 6.91 0.90
N SER A 167 15.76 6.59 -0.38
CA SER A 167 15.27 7.39 -1.49
C SER A 167 13.75 7.59 -1.43
N THR A 168 13.02 6.52 -1.10
CA THR A 168 11.57 6.58 -1.00
C THR A 168 11.10 7.48 0.14
N ILE A 169 11.63 7.33 1.37
CA ILE A 169 11.19 8.17 2.49
C ILE A 169 11.58 9.63 2.31
N ASP A 170 12.69 9.91 1.61
CA ASP A 170 13.14 11.27 1.29
C ASP A 170 12.16 12.00 0.36
N ALA A 171 11.53 11.28 -0.54
CA ALA A 171 10.51 11.83 -1.43
C ALA A 171 9.09 11.80 -0.81
N LEU A 172 8.72 10.69 -0.17
CA LEU A 172 7.37 10.44 0.34
C LEU A 172 7.03 11.34 1.53
N ILE A 173 7.92 11.45 2.53
CA ILE A 173 7.61 12.19 3.77
C ILE A 173 7.36 13.67 3.51
N PRO A 174 8.17 14.41 2.73
CA PRO A 174 7.85 15.78 2.38
C PRO A 174 6.57 15.92 1.52
N ALA A 175 6.30 14.98 0.61
CA ALA A 175 5.10 15.00 -0.21
C ALA A 175 3.83 14.84 0.65
N LEU A 176 3.82 13.90 1.60
CA LEU A 176 2.74 13.72 2.55
C LEU A 176 2.57 14.95 3.46
N ALA A 177 3.66 15.49 4.00
CA ALA A 177 3.65 16.68 4.84
C ALA A 177 3.03 17.88 4.10
N ARG A 178 3.39 18.09 2.84
CA ARG A 178 2.84 19.16 1.99
C ARG A 178 1.35 18.94 1.73
N HIS A 179 0.95 17.74 1.32
CA HIS A 179 -0.44 17.41 1.00
C HIS A 179 -1.38 17.64 2.19
N PHE A 180 -0.99 17.20 3.38
CA PHE A 180 -1.78 17.31 4.60
C PHE A 180 -1.47 18.58 5.41
N HIS A 181 -0.67 19.51 4.89
CA HIS A 181 -0.25 20.75 5.58
C HIS A 181 0.40 20.50 6.96
N ILE A 182 1.14 19.39 7.09
CA ILE A 182 1.80 19.00 8.34
C ILE A 182 3.14 19.75 8.47
N ALA A 183 3.33 20.43 9.61
CA ALA A 183 4.58 21.13 9.90
C ALA A 183 5.72 20.15 10.12
N ALA A 184 6.96 20.55 9.77
CA ALA A 184 8.15 19.73 10.01
C ALA A 184 8.32 19.35 11.48
N SER A 185 7.96 20.25 12.41
CA SER A 185 7.95 19.98 13.86
C SER A 185 6.95 18.91 14.30
N ALA A 186 5.94 18.65 13.49
CA ALA A 186 4.93 17.63 13.75
C ALA A 186 5.27 16.24 13.16
N LEU A 187 6.45 16.06 12.54
CA LEU A 187 7.00 14.75 12.22
C LEU A 187 7.72 14.19 13.47
N GLY A 188 7.47 12.94 13.80
CA GLY A 188 8.14 12.23 14.89
C GLY A 188 8.21 10.73 14.65
N GLY A 189 8.93 10.03 15.52
CA GLY A 189 8.90 8.57 15.64
C GLY A 189 7.86 8.13 16.67
N HIS A 190 7.45 6.87 16.64
CA HIS A 190 6.49 6.34 17.62
C HIS A 190 6.94 6.56 19.08
N ARG A 191 8.25 6.47 19.37
CA ARG A 191 8.81 6.70 20.72
C ARG A 191 8.65 8.12 21.25
N ASP A 192 8.32 9.10 20.39
CA ASP A 192 8.04 10.46 20.84
C ASP A 192 6.64 10.58 21.51
N PHE A 193 5.81 9.57 21.35
CA PHE A 193 4.41 9.57 21.83
C PHE A 193 4.12 8.43 22.83
N ALA A 194 4.96 7.39 22.89
CA ALA A 194 4.74 6.22 23.72
C ALA A 194 6.06 5.62 24.20
N ASN A 195 6.01 4.86 25.29
CA ASN A 195 7.18 4.11 25.79
C ASN A 195 7.42 2.87 24.90
N THR A 196 8.23 3.03 23.84
CA THR A 196 8.56 2.00 22.86
C THR A 196 9.92 2.24 22.21
N GLN A 197 10.56 1.20 21.69
CA GLN A 197 11.76 1.31 20.86
C GLN A 197 11.44 1.72 19.39
N CYS A 198 10.20 1.60 18.96
CA CYS A 198 9.77 1.96 17.60
C CYS A 198 10.01 3.46 17.34
N PRO A 199 10.60 3.85 16.20
CA PRO A 199 10.85 3.08 14.96
C PRO A 199 12.22 2.39 14.91
N GLY A 200 12.90 2.19 16.02
CA GLY A 200 14.26 1.68 16.09
C GLY A 200 15.31 2.78 15.98
N ARG A 201 16.50 2.53 16.55
CA ARG A 201 17.56 3.53 16.73
C ARG A 201 18.02 4.15 15.43
N THR A 202 18.28 3.31 14.40
CA THR A 202 18.85 3.79 13.12
C THR A 202 17.84 4.58 12.30
N LEU A 203 16.57 4.17 12.27
CA LEU A 203 15.52 4.93 11.56
C LEU A 203 15.14 6.20 12.32
N TYR A 204 15.12 6.17 13.65
CA TYR A 204 14.83 7.36 14.45
C TYR A 204 15.89 8.47 14.26
N ALA A 205 17.14 8.10 14.05
CA ALA A 205 18.21 9.05 13.75
C ALA A 205 18.01 9.83 12.44
N GLU A 206 17.10 9.37 11.54
CA GLU A 206 16.76 10.06 10.29
C GLU A 206 15.72 11.18 10.50
N ILE A 207 15.01 11.24 11.63
CA ILE A 207 13.93 12.21 11.86
C ILE A 207 14.40 13.67 11.67
N PRO A 208 15.56 14.13 12.20
CA PRO A 208 16.02 15.49 11.97
C PRO A 208 16.23 15.82 10.49
N ARG A 209 16.81 14.88 9.74
CA ARG A 209 17.03 15.03 8.29
C ARG A 209 15.70 15.10 7.52
N LEU A 210 14.74 14.25 7.83
CA LEU A 210 13.41 14.27 7.21
C LEU A 210 12.67 15.57 7.52
N ARG A 211 12.79 16.12 8.72
CA ARG A 211 12.26 17.46 9.08
C ARG A 211 12.86 18.56 8.23
N ALA A 212 14.17 18.51 7.99
CA ALA A 212 14.87 19.47 7.12
C ALA A 212 14.32 19.39 5.67
N LEU A 213 14.10 18.20 5.12
CA LEU A 213 13.51 18.00 3.79
C LEU A 213 12.08 18.57 3.69
N ILE A 214 11.25 18.42 4.72
CA ILE A 214 9.91 19.05 4.76
C ILE A 214 10.04 20.58 4.70
N THR A 215 11.02 21.15 5.40
CA THR A 215 11.20 22.60 5.43
C THR A 215 11.70 23.15 4.09
N GLN A 216 12.57 22.41 3.38
CA GLN A 216 13.12 22.79 2.08
C GLN A 216 12.11 22.65 0.93
N GLY A 217 11.16 21.74 1.04
CA GLY A 217 10.15 21.45 0.02
C GLY A 217 8.87 22.30 0.12
N ARG A 218 8.86 23.37 0.94
CA ARG A 218 7.75 24.34 1.11
C ARG A 218 7.81 25.50 0.14
#